data_7fdfdeaeb25227cde6472ec0d8c6456a
#
_entry.id   7fdfdeaeb25227cde6472ec0d8c6456a
#
_cell.length_a   1.000
_cell.length_b   1.000
_cell.length_c   1.000
_cell.angle_alpha   90.00
_cell.angle_beta   90.00
_cell.angle_gamma   90.00
#
_symmetry.space_group_name_H-M   'P 1'
#
loop_
_entity.id
_entity.type
_entity.pdbx_description
1 polymer ?
#
loop_
_entity_poly.entity_id
_entity_poly.type
_entity_poly.pdbx_seq_one_letter_code
_entity_poly.pdbx_strand_id
1 'polypeptide(L)'
;MKILFNNLPLYDNYTHQQRKNTQVHKNSENNKPDSILGTTGVSSVYFCARPDSTMLLAQSDKLLCAYSRKPMLSPYVLRSIFAKLAKKTNAQSAINFLKEYREYMPSVETEIFDMFEEYKPSGKTTFQDILTEKRPEALARLRQKQTEVLHSADDYILSLDEILAEELLYIRDVALLKVDDGTFGRSEVLEQLQNIKTDNKNKNKIHEVYKKWYALPRALKDYDAFIVKYSKFSHNDIAQRLLNMAAASVEHIKPYADGGKDCLANYVLTLMIHNLDKGDMNLADYDELNSDIEIKKNLPKYIDDVCSEIKHGNSYFAQHYTYPADLRRNVIAETGWKSFMPELNISQLSGNQKQIQNSRKGANRYRYNHK
;
A
#
# COMPACT_ATOMS: atom_id res chain seq x y z
N MET A 1 -22.86 -2.50 -22.12
CA MET A 1 -21.57 -1.88 -22.46
C MET A 1 -20.52 -2.51 -21.53
N LYS A 2 -19.78 -3.51 -22.01
CA LYS A 2 -18.71 -4.17 -21.25
C LYS A 2 -17.47 -3.26 -21.29
N ILE A 3 -17.17 -2.59 -20.21
CA ILE A 3 -15.90 -1.87 -20.08
C ILE A 3 -14.86 -2.93 -19.68
N LEU A 4 -14.04 -3.30 -20.65
CA LEU A 4 -12.91 -4.21 -20.49
C LEU A 4 -11.80 -3.52 -19.67
N PHE A 5 -11.71 -3.85 -18.38
CA PHE A 5 -10.54 -3.54 -17.56
C PHE A 5 -9.44 -4.61 -17.73
N ASN A 6 -9.33 -5.22 -18.90
CA ASN A 6 -8.25 -6.13 -19.21
C ASN A 6 -7.00 -5.30 -19.51
N ASN A 7 -5.95 -5.54 -18.74
CA ASN A 7 -4.57 -5.11 -18.97
C ASN A 7 -4.11 -3.78 -18.32
N LEU A 8 -4.16 -3.69 -16.99
CA LEU A 8 -3.15 -2.90 -16.31
C LEU A 8 -2.02 -3.87 -15.88
N PRO A 9 -0.84 -3.85 -16.51
CA PRO A 9 0.25 -4.80 -16.24
C PRO A 9 0.86 -4.70 -14.83
N LEU A 10 0.37 -3.77 -14.00
CA LEU A 10 0.79 -3.58 -12.62
C LEU A 10 0.49 -4.77 -11.70
N TYR A 11 -0.38 -5.69 -12.13
CA TYR A 11 -0.91 -6.75 -11.29
C TYR A 11 -0.28 -8.11 -11.49
N ASP A 12 0.38 -8.36 -12.62
CA ASP A 12 0.93 -9.71 -12.89
C ASP A 12 2.06 -10.09 -11.93
N ASN A 13 2.87 -9.14 -11.48
CA ASN A 13 3.95 -9.45 -10.53
C ASN A 13 3.43 -9.71 -9.10
N TYR A 14 2.35 -9.02 -8.68
CA TYR A 14 1.78 -9.20 -7.34
C TYR A 14 0.97 -10.49 -7.24
N THR A 15 0.25 -10.85 -8.30
CA THR A 15 -0.51 -12.12 -8.36
C THR A 15 0.40 -13.35 -8.42
N HIS A 16 1.61 -13.23 -8.96
CA HIS A 16 2.57 -14.34 -9.01
C HIS A 16 3.14 -14.69 -7.63
N GLN A 17 3.41 -13.69 -6.77
CA GLN A 17 3.86 -13.94 -5.39
C GLN A 17 2.73 -14.53 -4.53
N GLN A 18 1.51 -14.01 -4.62
CA GLN A 18 0.37 -14.60 -3.89
C GLN A 18 0.00 -16.01 -4.35
N ARG A 19 0.15 -16.34 -5.65
CA ARG A 19 -0.11 -17.70 -6.14
C ARG A 19 0.93 -18.70 -5.63
N LYS A 20 2.20 -18.32 -5.44
CA LYS A 20 3.21 -19.21 -4.83
C LYS A 20 2.90 -19.52 -3.36
N ASN A 21 2.37 -18.55 -2.60
CA ASN A 21 2.02 -18.74 -1.19
C ASN A 21 0.70 -19.50 -0.98
N THR A 22 -0.23 -19.49 -1.94
CA THR A 22 -1.51 -20.25 -1.83
C THR A 22 -1.40 -21.73 -2.20
N GLN A 23 -0.30 -22.20 -2.79
CA GLN A 23 -0.12 -23.62 -3.10
C GLN A 23 0.30 -24.50 -1.91
N VAL A 24 0.68 -23.92 -0.78
CA VAL A 24 1.14 -24.68 0.40
C VAL A 24 0.00 -25.14 1.33
N HIS A 25 -1.23 -24.61 1.19
CA HIS A 25 -2.37 -24.99 2.02
C HIS A 25 -3.59 -25.49 1.21
N LYS A 26 -3.41 -26.57 0.44
CA LYS A 26 -4.53 -27.39 -0.03
C LYS A 26 -4.65 -28.61 0.85
N ASN A 27 -5.33 -28.50 1.97
CA ASN A 27 -6.08 -29.59 2.63
C ASN A 27 -6.95 -28.97 3.74
N SER A 28 -8.14 -28.54 3.39
CA SER A 28 -9.34 -28.63 4.23
C SER A 28 -10.56 -28.37 3.35
N GLU A 29 -11.45 -29.33 3.40
CA GLU A 29 -12.66 -29.48 2.61
C GLU A 29 -13.73 -28.44 2.93
N ASN A 30 -14.53 -28.16 1.89
CA ASN A 30 -15.92 -27.70 1.95
C ASN A 30 -16.25 -26.36 2.60
N ASN A 31 -16.23 -25.31 1.77
CA ASN A 31 -17.33 -24.35 1.75
C ASN A 31 -17.27 -23.59 0.41
N LYS A 32 -18.23 -23.87 -0.48
CA LYS A 32 -18.50 -23.08 -1.68
C LYS A 32 -19.08 -21.74 -1.25
N PRO A 33 -18.50 -20.60 -1.61
CA PRO A 33 -19.20 -19.33 -1.55
C PRO A 33 -20.02 -19.15 -2.83
N ASP A 34 -21.29 -18.84 -2.65
CA ASP A 34 -22.20 -18.45 -3.72
C ASP A 34 -21.64 -17.33 -4.56
N SER A 35 -21.57 -17.58 -5.85
CA SER A 35 -21.12 -16.65 -6.88
C SER A 35 -22.18 -15.57 -7.09
N ILE A 36 -21.95 -14.37 -6.60
CA ILE A 36 -22.67 -13.19 -7.03
C ILE A 36 -21.66 -12.17 -7.60
N LEU A 37 -21.85 -11.88 -8.88
CA LEU A 37 -21.21 -10.88 -9.73
C LEU A 37 -19.99 -11.32 -10.51
N GLY A 38 -20.29 -11.47 -11.80
CA GLY A 38 -19.39 -11.88 -12.86
C GLY A 38 -18.15 -11.00 -13.01
N THR A 39 -17.10 -11.70 -13.04
CA THR A 39 -15.89 -11.59 -13.86
C THR A 39 -15.60 -10.28 -14.58
N THR A 40 -14.68 -9.54 -14.04
CA THR A 40 -13.64 -8.83 -14.79
C THR A 40 -12.36 -8.81 -13.95
N GLY A 41 -11.24 -9.26 -14.52
CA GLY A 41 -10.00 -9.71 -13.83
C GLY A 41 -9.19 -8.70 -13.04
N VAL A 42 -9.69 -7.50 -12.76
CA VAL A 42 -9.02 -6.48 -11.92
C VAL A 42 -9.70 -6.34 -10.56
N SER A 43 -10.97 -6.71 -10.46
CA SER A 43 -11.74 -6.54 -9.24
C SER A 43 -11.44 -7.58 -8.15
N SER A 44 -10.90 -8.73 -8.48
CA SER A 44 -10.78 -9.85 -7.54
C SER A 44 -9.71 -9.66 -6.45
N VAL A 45 -8.68 -8.85 -6.69
CA VAL A 45 -7.66 -8.59 -5.68
C VAL A 45 -8.14 -7.57 -4.64
N TYR A 46 -8.98 -6.61 -5.05
CA TYR A 46 -9.51 -5.57 -4.16
C TYR A 46 -10.83 -5.91 -3.50
N PHE A 47 -11.52 -6.88 -4.06
CA PHE A 47 -12.83 -7.34 -3.62
C PHE A 47 -12.83 -8.83 -3.28
N CYS A 48 -11.73 -9.39 -2.83
CA CYS A 48 -11.81 -10.60 -2.04
C CYS A 48 -12.71 -10.26 -0.86
N ALA A 49 -13.96 -10.64 -1.01
CA ALA A 49 -15.06 -10.22 -0.18
C ALA A 49 -14.89 -10.74 1.25
N ARG A 50 -14.09 -10.03 2.03
CA ARG A 50 -14.19 -10.05 3.47
C ARG A 50 -15.19 -8.95 3.79
N PRO A 51 -16.32 -9.26 4.41
CA PRO A 51 -17.36 -8.26 4.70
C PRO A 51 -16.79 -6.99 5.33
N ASP A 52 -15.83 -7.15 6.27
CA ASP A 52 -15.19 -6.04 6.98
C ASP A 52 -14.42 -5.10 6.05
N SER A 53 -13.64 -5.62 5.11
CA SER A 53 -12.87 -4.77 4.19
C SER A 53 -13.77 -3.99 3.23
N THR A 54 -14.84 -4.60 2.74
CA THR A 54 -15.81 -3.92 1.87
C THR A 54 -16.53 -2.78 2.60
N MET A 55 -16.95 -3.03 3.84
CA MET A 55 -17.64 -2.04 4.67
C MET A 55 -16.71 -0.90 5.08
N LEU A 56 -15.43 -1.18 5.36
CA LEU A 56 -14.42 -0.16 5.62
C LEU A 56 -14.18 0.73 4.41
N LEU A 57 -14.02 0.13 3.21
CA LEU A 57 -13.84 0.89 1.97
C LEU A 57 -15.04 1.79 1.65
N ALA A 58 -16.26 1.38 2.03
CA ALA A 58 -17.45 2.21 1.86
C ALA A 58 -17.45 3.47 2.75
N GLN A 59 -16.60 3.52 3.79
CA GLN A 59 -16.49 4.63 4.74
C GLN A 59 -15.18 5.41 4.60
N SER A 60 -14.43 5.16 3.53
CA SER A 60 -13.13 5.79 3.30
C SER A 60 -13.16 7.31 3.10
N ASP A 61 -14.32 7.88 2.80
CA ASP A 61 -14.56 9.32 2.73
C ASP A 61 -14.58 10.01 4.10
N LYS A 62 -14.75 9.25 5.19
CA LYS A 62 -14.81 9.77 6.57
C LYS A 62 -13.47 9.76 7.29
N LEU A 63 -12.49 9.06 6.76
CA LEU A 63 -11.19 8.85 7.40
C LEU A 63 -10.06 9.28 6.48
N LEU A 64 -9.02 9.85 7.07
CA LEU A 64 -7.77 10.11 6.37
C LEU A 64 -6.90 8.84 6.35
N CYS A 65 -6.01 8.74 5.37
CA CYS A 65 -5.04 7.65 5.30
C CYS A 65 -4.30 7.44 6.63
N ALA A 66 -4.24 6.20 7.11
CA ALA A 66 -3.61 5.87 8.39
C ALA A 66 -2.11 6.22 8.43
N TYR A 67 -1.42 6.15 7.30
CA TYR A 67 0.02 6.37 7.24
C TYR A 67 0.41 7.82 6.91
N SER A 68 -0.25 8.47 5.94
CA SER A 68 0.13 9.81 5.46
C SER A 68 -0.82 10.93 5.87
N ARG A 69 -1.97 10.62 6.46
CA ARG A 69 -3.03 11.58 6.80
C ARG A 69 -3.60 12.34 5.59
N LYS A 70 -3.36 11.86 4.38
CA LYS A 70 -3.95 12.43 3.16
C LYS A 70 -5.38 11.92 2.96
N PRO A 71 -6.25 12.70 2.29
CA PRO A 71 -7.57 12.23 1.89
C PRO A 71 -7.45 11.06 0.90
N MET A 72 -8.45 10.17 0.90
CA MET A 72 -8.49 8.98 0.05
C MET A 72 -9.74 9.02 -0.83
N LEU A 73 -9.63 8.45 -2.03
CA LEU A 73 -10.79 8.26 -2.90
C LEU A 73 -11.38 6.86 -2.68
N SER A 74 -12.66 6.82 -2.35
CA SER A 74 -13.39 5.55 -2.31
C SER A 74 -13.32 4.85 -3.67
N PRO A 75 -13.13 3.51 -3.74
CA PRO A 75 -13.17 2.77 -5.00
C PRO A 75 -14.47 2.98 -5.79
N TYR A 76 -15.57 3.26 -5.10
CA TYR A 76 -16.86 3.56 -5.73
C TYR A 76 -16.87 4.92 -6.42
N VAL A 77 -16.29 5.93 -5.78
CA VAL A 77 -16.11 7.28 -6.34
C VAL A 77 -15.17 7.22 -7.53
N LEU A 78 -14.04 6.51 -7.42
CA LEU A 78 -13.08 6.33 -8.50
C LEU A 78 -13.70 5.72 -9.76
N ARG A 79 -14.58 4.72 -9.64
CA ARG A 79 -15.29 4.16 -10.79
C ARG A 79 -16.08 5.22 -11.56
N SER A 80 -16.77 6.10 -10.85
CA SER A 80 -17.52 7.20 -11.45
C SER A 80 -16.60 8.21 -12.14
N ILE A 81 -15.47 8.55 -11.50
CA ILE A 81 -14.43 9.44 -12.05
C ILE A 81 -13.86 8.82 -13.34
N PHE A 82 -13.47 7.55 -13.31
CA PHE A 82 -12.88 6.86 -14.46
C PHE A 82 -13.85 6.75 -15.64
N ALA A 83 -15.14 6.53 -15.37
CA ALA A 83 -16.16 6.54 -16.42
C ALA A 83 -16.30 7.91 -17.12
N LYS A 84 -16.10 9.01 -16.37
CA LYS A 84 -16.07 10.36 -16.93
C LYS A 84 -14.75 10.65 -17.66
N LEU A 85 -13.65 10.21 -17.08
CA LEU A 85 -12.29 10.39 -17.62
C LEU A 85 -12.11 9.66 -18.96
N ALA A 86 -12.69 8.47 -19.11
CA ALA A 86 -12.65 7.70 -20.36
C ALA A 86 -13.30 8.42 -21.57
N LYS A 87 -14.07 9.49 -21.33
CA LYS A 87 -14.65 10.33 -22.37
C LYS A 87 -13.73 11.49 -22.78
N LYS A 88 -12.60 11.69 -22.10
CA LYS A 88 -11.60 12.71 -22.40
C LYS A 88 -10.59 12.14 -23.38
N THR A 89 -10.62 12.60 -24.63
CA THR A 89 -9.85 12.00 -25.73
C THR A 89 -8.50 12.63 -25.96
N ASN A 90 -8.19 13.74 -25.27
CA ASN A 90 -6.92 14.45 -25.37
C ASN A 90 -6.45 14.96 -24.00
N ALA A 91 -5.16 15.27 -23.90
CA ALA A 91 -4.53 15.68 -22.66
C ALA A 91 -5.16 16.93 -22.04
N GLN A 92 -5.47 17.97 -22.83
CA GLN A 92 -6.07 19.21 -22.30
C GLN A 92 -7.41 18.98 -21.62
N SER A 93 -8.27 18.16 -22.24
CA SER A 93 -9.59 17.86 -21.66
C SER A 93 -9.49 16.99 -20.40
N ALA A 94 -8.48 16.09 -20.35
CA ALA A 94 -8.21 15.26 -19.17
C ALA A 94 -7.61 16.10 -18.03
N ILE A 95 -6.66 17.00 -18.32
CA ILE A 95 -6.08 17.94 -17.34
C ILE A 95 -7.16 18.79 -16.70
N ASN A 96 -8.03 19.42 -17.50
CA ASN A 96 -9.10 20.28 -17.00
C ASN A 96 -10.05 19.50 -16.06
N PHE A 97 -10.28 18.22 -16.33
CA PHE A 97 -11.12 17.38 -15.47
C PHE A 97 -10.35 16.94 -14.21
N LEU A 98 -9.08 16.58 -14.32
CA LEU A 98 -8.26 16.06 -13.22
C LEU A 98 -7.89 17.13 -12.19
N LYS A 99 -7.92 18.42 -12.54
CA LYS A 99 -7.65 19.54 -11.61
C LYS A 99 -8.49 19.47 -10.33
N GLU A 100 -9.73 19.06 -10.44
CA GLU A 100 -10.65 18.92 -9.30
C GLU A 100 -10.19 17.85 -8.28
N TYR A 101 -9.29 16.96 -8.71
CA TYR A 101 -8.81 15.82 -7.91
C TYR A 101 -7.32 15.89 -7.57
N ARG A 102 -6.65 17.02 -7.85
CA ARG A 102 -5.20 17.17 -7.66
C ARG A 102 -4.77 16.93 -6.21
N GLU A 103 -5.56 17.36 -5.24
CA GLU A 103 -5.28 17.20 -3.80
C GLU A 103 -5.20 15.74 -3.34
N TYR A 104 -5.85 14.83 -4.06
CA TYR A 104 -5.81 13.39 -3.78
C TYR A 104 -4.58 12.71 -4.35
N MET A 105 -3.91 13.31 -5.33
CA MET A 105 -2.78 12.68 -6.01
C MET A 105 -1.60 12.52 -5.06
N PRO A 106 -0.95 11.34 -5.00
CA PRO A 106 0.34 11.19 -4.34
C PRO A 106 1.44 12.03 -5.02
N SER A 107 2.62 12.09 -4.39
CA SER A 107 3.67 13.04 -4.79
C SER A 107 4.09 12.90 -6.26
N VAL A 108 4.38 11.67 -6.71
CA VAL A 108 4.82 11.44 -8.10
C VAL A 108 3.71 11.75 -9.09
N GLU A 109 2.47 11.35 -8.79
CA GLU A 109 1.33 11.65 -9.63
C GLU A 109 1.08 13.16 -9.72
N THR A 110 1.32 13.90 -8.64
CA THR A 110 1.24 15.37 -8.62
C THR A 110 2.31 15.98 -9.51
N GLU A 111 3.58 15.54 -9.39
CA GLU A 111 4.68 16.02 -10.23
C GLU A 111 4.43 15.74 -11.73
N ILE A 112 3.93 14.55 -12.05
CA ILE A 112 3.57 14.19 -13.43
C ILE A 112 2.39 15.03 -13.94
N PHE A 113 1.39 15.27 -13.09
CA PHE A 113 0.25 16.11 -13.45
C PHE A 113 0.68 17.55 -13.70
N ASP A 114 1.55 18.12 -12.84
CA ASP A 114 2.09 19.45 -13.00
C ASP A 114 2.90 19.56 -14.31
N MET A 115 3.70 18.56 -14.64
CA MET A 115 4.42 18.50 -15.92
C MET A 115 3.45 18.51 -17.12
N PHE A 116 2.31 17.80 -17.04
CA PHE A 116 1.30 17.86 -18.10
C PHE A 116 0.64 19.24 -18.21
N GLU A 117 0.41 19.95 -17.10
CA GLU A 117 -0.11 21.31 -17.12
C GLU A 117 0.89 22.30 -17.73
N GLU A 118 2.18 22.18 -17.38
CA GLU A 118 3.26 23.02 -17.89
C GLU A 118 3.50 22.81 -19.39
N TYR A 119 3.29 21.59 -19.88
CA TYR A 119 3.44 21.26 -21.31
C TYR A 119 2.43 22.01 -22.20
N LYS A 120 1.28 22.43 -21.65
CA LYS A 120 0.20 23.14 -22.36
C LYS A 120 -0.20 22.41 -23.65
N PRO A 121 -0.67 21.17 -23.57
CA PRO A 121 -0.97 20.38 -24.75
C PRO A 121 -2.05 21.04 -25.63
N SER A 122 -1.91 20.92 -26.94
CA SER A 122 -2.82 21.49 -27.92
C SER A 122 -3.42 20.41 -28.82
N GLY A 123 -4.60 20.72 -29.36
CA GLY A 123 -5.24 19.87 -30.36
C GLY A 123 -5.55 18.45 -29.85
N LYS A 124 -5.01 17.44 -30.55
CA LYS A 124 -5.23 16.01 -30.25
C LYS A 124 -4.13 15.38 -29.40
N THR A 125 -3.17 16.16 -28.91
CA THR A 125 -2.07 15.64 -28.08
C THR A 125 -2.61 14.83 -26.90
N THR A 126 -2.05 13.65 -26.67
CA THR A 126 -2.41 12.74 -25.58
C THR A 126 -1.34 12.72 -24.48
N PHE A 127 -1.65 12.17 -23.31
CA PHE A 127 -0.63 11.94 -22.28
C PHE A 127 0.46 10.97 -22.75
N GLN A 128 0.10 9.97 -23.56
CA GLN A 128 1.07 9.06 -24.15
C GLN A 128 2.08 9.78 -25.05
N ASP A 129 1.63 10.71 -25.88
CA ASP A 129 2.52 11.48 -26.76
C ASP A 129 3.53 12.27 -25.92
N ILE A 130 3.06 12.95 -24.87
CA ILE A 130 3.91 13.75 -23.98
C ILE A 130 4.95 12.87 -23.26
N LEU A 131 4.51 11.74 -22.67
CA LEU A 131 5.45 10.83 -21.99
C LEU A 131 6.43 10.20 -22.98
N THR A 132 6.01 9.91 -24.21
CA THR A 132 6.89 9.34 -25.24
C THR A 132 7.98 10.34 -25.63
N GLU A 133 7.66 11.62 -25.75
CA GLU A 133 8.62 12.70 -26.02
C GLU A 133 9.63 12.84 -24.85
N LYS A 134 9.16 12.77 -23.60
CA LYS A 134 10.02 12.92 -22.40
C LYS A 134 10.85 11.68 -22.09
N ARG A 135 10.48 10.52 -22.62
CA ARG A 135 11.06 9.23 -22.26
C ARG A 135 12.58 9.12 -22.44
N PRO A 136 13.21 9.58 -23.54
CA PRO A 136 14.67 9.42 -23.72
C PRO A 136 15.47 10.09 -22.60
N GLU A 137 15.10 11.32 -22.24
CA GLU A 137 15.74 12.07 -21.16
C GLU A 137 15.48 11.43 -19.78
N ALA A 138 14.23 11.04 -19.50
CA ALA A 138 13.87 10.34 -18.28
C ALA A 138 14.61 9.00 -18.14
N LEU A 139 14.80 8.26 -19.24
CA LEU A 139 15.56 7.00 -19.22
C LEU A 139 17.03 7.22 -18.88
N ALA A 140 17.65 8.27 -19.41
CA ALA A 140 19.05 8.59 -19.10
C ALA A 140 19.20 8.92 -17.60
N ARG A 141 18.34 9.79 -17.05
CA ARG A 141 18.35 10.10 -15.61
C ARG A 141 18.04 8.90 -14.74
N LEU A 142 17.08 8.05 -15.17
CA LEU A 142 16.73 6.83 -14.43
C LEU A 142 17.91 5.87 -14.31
N ARG A 143 18.65 5.63 -15.42
CA ARG A 143 19.85 4.79 -15.42
C ARG A 143 20.92 5.34 -14.48
N GLN A 144 21.17 6.64 -14.54
CA GLN A 144 22.11 7.29 -13.62
C GLN A 144 21.73 7.06 -12.16
N LYS A 145 20.47 7.34 -11.78
CA LYS A 145 19.95 7.10 -10.41
C LYS A 145 20.10 5.64 -9.99
N GLN A 146 19.78 4.70 -10.88
CA GLN A 146 19.90 3.26 -10.60
C GLN A 146 21.35 2.88 -10.32
N THR A 147 22.29 3.35 -11.13
CA THR A 147 23.72 3.13 -10.96
C THR A 147 24.22 3.73 -9.65
N GLU A 148 23.87 4.97 -9.33
CA GLU A 148 24.24 5.64 -8.08
C GLU A 148 23.75 4.88 -6.84
N VAL A 149 22.49 4.42 -6.87
CA VAL A 149 21.94 3.63 -5.75
C VAL A 149 22.61 2.28 -5.62
N LEU A 150 22.92 1.58 -6.70
CA LEU A 150 23.62 0.30 -6.64
C LEU A 150 25.03 0.47 -6.03
N HIS A 151 25.76 1.53 -6.41
CA HIS A 151 27.07 1.83 -5.84
C HIS A 151 27.03 2.39 -4.40
N SER A 152 25.90 2.87 -3.93
CA SER A 152 25.76 3.44 -2.57
C SER A 152 26.09 2.45 -1.44
N ALA A 153 26.10 1.15 -1.73
CA ALA A 153 26.44 0.12 -0.78
C ALA A 153 27.91 -0.33 -0.85
N ASP A 154 28.71 0.11 -1.82
CA ASP A 154 30.06 -0.46 -2.10
C ASP A 154 31.00 -0.40 -0.90
N ASP A 155 31.14 0.76 -0.26
CA ASP A 155 32.01 0.90 0.91
C ASP A 155 31.62 -0.05 2.05
N TYR A 156 30.31 -0.23 2.23
CA TYR A 156 29.80 -1.16 3.24
C TYR A 156 30.07 -2.61 2.83
N ILE A 157 29.80 -3.00 1.59
CA ILE A 157 30.03 -4.35 1.07
C ILE A 157 31.51 -4.71 1.19
N LEU A 158 32.43 -3.82 0.81
CA LEU A 158 33.89 -4.02 0.90
C LEU A 158 34.41 -4.14 2.35
N SER A 159 33.64 -3.70 3.34
CA SER A 159 33.94 -3.87 4.76
C SER A 159 33.55 -5.24 5.34
N LEU A 160 32.82 -6.07 4.57
CA LEU A 160 32.33 -7.37 4.99
C LEU A 160 33.43 -8.46 4.84
N ASP A 161 33.13 -9.69 5.29
CA ASP A 161 33.98 -10.85 4.99
C ASP A 161 33.96 -11.11 3.46
N GLU A 162 35.10 -11.65 2.98
CA GLU A 162 35.39 -11.78 1.55
C GLU A 162 34.29 -12.54 0.78
N ILE A 163 33.79 -13.65 1.32
CA ILE A 163 32.80 -14.51 0.64
C ILE A 163 31.47 -13.75 0.46
N LEU A 164 31.00 -13.10 1.51
CA LEU A 164 29.75 -12.34 1.44
C LEU A 164 29.90 -11.09 0.55
N ALA A 165 31.06 -10.43 0.63
CA ALA A 165 31.36 -9.28 -0.23
C ALA A 165 31.34 -9.66 -1.73
N GLU A 166 32.00 -10.76 -2.09
CA GLU A 166 32.01 -11.25 -3.48
C GLU A 166 30.60 -11.56 -4.00
N GLU A 167 29.75 -12.22 -3.21
CA GLU A 167 28.37 -12.54 -3.58
C GLU A 167 27.52 -11.26 -3.80
N LEU A 168 27.63 -10.28 -2.90
CA LEU A 168 26.90 -9.01 -3.00
C LEU A 168 27.40 -8.15 -4.17
N LEU A 169 28.72 -8.11 -4.42
CA LEU A 169 29.30 -7.42 -5.58
C LEU A 169 28.85 -8.08 -6.89
N TYR A 170 28.79 -9.39 -6.94
CA TYR A 170 28.27 -10.12 -8.10
C TYR A 170 26.81 -9.72 -8.42
N ILE A 171 25.95 -9.69 -7.41
CA ILE A 171 24.54 -9.24 -7.58
C ILE A 171 24.48 -7.80 -8.12
N ARG A 172 25.31 -6.89 -7.55
CA ARG A 172 25.42 -5.50 -8.02
C ARG A 172 25.85 -5.43 -9.49
N ASP A 173 26.90 -6.15 -9.85
CA ASP A 173 27.47 -6.09 -11.20
C ASP A 173 26.51 -6.63 -12.25
N VAL A 174 25.80 -7.72 -11.94
CA VAL A 174 24.72 -8.22 -12.80
C VAL A 174 23.58 -7.21 -12.92
N ALA A 175 23.25 -6.52 -11.83
CA ALA A 175 22.24 -5.46 -11.86
C ALA A 175 22.68 -4.26 -12.72
N LEU A 176 23.94 -3.84 -12.64
CA LEU A 176 24.50 -2.75 -13.48
C LEU A 176 24.45 -3.10 -14.97
N LEU A 177 24.82 -4.32 -15.35
CA LEU A 177 24.69 -4.77 -16.74
C LEU A 177 23.23 -4.68 -17.24
N LYS A 178 22.27 -5.03 -16.39
CA LYS A 178 20.83 -4.91 -16.72
C LYS A 178 20.36 -3.45 -16.79
N VAL A 179 20.95 -2.54 -16.02
CA VAL A 179 20.69 -1.09 -16.15
C VAL A 179 21.14 -0.60 -17.53
N ASP A 180 22.32 -1.01 -17.96
CA ASP A 180 22.89 -0.58 -19.26
C ASP A 180 22.09 -1.11 -20.46
N ASP A 181 21.65 -2.35 -20.42
CA ASP A 181 20.86 -2.95 -21.51
C ASP A 181 19.37 -2.62 -21.45
N GLY A 182 18.90 -1.98 -20.37
CA GLY A 182 17.51 -1.55 -20.19
C GLY A 182 16.56 -2.66 -19.75
N THR A 183 17.07 -3.79 -19.25
CA THR A 183 16.29 -4.93 -18.73
C THR A 183 16.21 -4.97 -17.22
N PHE A 184 16.71 -3.95 -16.53
CA PHE A 184 16.80 -3.86 -15.09
C PHE A 184 15.43 -4.02 -14.38
N GLY A 185 15.40 -4.92 -13.39
CA GLY A 185 14.27 -5.18 -12.52
C GLY A 185 14.63 -5.02 -11.04
N ARG A 186 14.14 -3.94 -10.37
CA ARG A 186 14.38 -3.70 -8.93
C ARG A 186 13.97 -4.90 -8.06
N SER A 187 12.80 -5.47 -8.29
CA SER A 187 12.29 -6.62 -7.52
C SER A 187 13.20 -7.82 -7.59
N GLU A 188 13.80 -8.06 -8.76
CA GLU A 188 14.74 -9.17 -8.96
C GLU A 188 16.00 -9.01 -8.11
N VAL A 189 16.57 -7.80 -8.05
CA VAL A 189 17.75 -7.51 -7.22
C VAL A 189 17.43 -7.70 -5.73
N LEU A 190 16.30 -7.18 -5.26
CA LEU A 190 15.89 -7.32 -3.86
C LEU A 190 15.53 -8.77 -3.50
N GLU A 191 14.94 -9.54 -4.41
CA GLU A 191 14.67 -10.96 -4.23
C GLU A 191 15.97 -11.77 -4.16
N GLN A 192 16.97 -11.44 -4.99
CA GLN A 192 18.29 -12.09 -4.90
C GLN A 192 18.94 -11.89 -3.53
N LEU A 193 18.89 -10.68 -2.96
CA LEU A 193 19.39 -10.42 -1.61
C LEU A 193 18.68 -11.27 -0.55
N GLN A 194 17.37 -11.41 -0.64
CA GLN A 194 16.57 -12.20 0.30
C GLN A 194 16.84 -13.71 0.20
N ASN A 195 17.29 -14.17 -0.96
CA ASN A 195 17.56 -15.59 -1.23
C ASN A 195 18.98 -16.02 -0.83
N ILE A 196 19.86 -15.09 -0.42
CA ILE A 196 21.21 -15.45 0.05
C ILE A 196 21.07 -16.33 1.30
N LYS A 197 21.58 -17.56 1.20
CA LYS A 197 21.57 -18.52 2.32
C LYS A 197 22.71 -18.22 3.26
N THR A 198 22.42 -17.79 4.47
CA THR A 198 23.42 -17.37 5.43
C THR A 198 22.97 -17.53 6.89
N ASP A 199 23.91 -17.41 7.82
CA ASP A 199 23.65 -17.39 9.26
C ASP A 199 22.97 -16.09 9.72
N ASN A 200 22.51 -16.05 10.97
CA ASN A 200 21.80 -14.87 11.51
C ASN A 200 22.69 -13.61 11.59
N LYS A 201 24.02 -13.77 11.73
CA LYS A 201 24.94 -12.64 11.78
C LYS A 201 25.02 -11.94 10.43
N ASN A 202 25.10 -12.72 9.36
CA ASN A 202 25.18 -12.20 8.01
C ASN A 202 23.83 -11.71 7.49
N LYS A 203 22.69 -12.22 8.00
CA LYS A 203 21.35 -11.67 7.69
C LYS A 203 21.25 -10.18 7.99
N ASN A 204 21.78 -9.73 9.13
CA ASN A 204 21.76 -8.30 9.46
C ASN A 204 22.61 -7.48 8.48
N LYS A 205 23.75 -8.01 8.03
CA LYS A 205 24.62 -7.35 7.05
C LYS A 205 23.93 -7.22 5.69
N ILE A 206 23.28 -8.30 5.22
CA ILE A 206 22.48 -8.29 4.01
C ILE A 206 21.31 -7.29 4.12
N HIS A 207 20.68 -7.21 5.29
CA HIS A 207 19.59 -6.27 5.52
C HIS A 207 20.06 -4.80 5.40
N GLU A 208 21.28 -4.46 5.81
CA GLU A 208 21.84 -3.12 5.60
C GLU A 208 22.04 -2.80 4.10
N VAL A 209 22.49 -3.77 3.29
CA VAL A 209 22.56 -3.61 1.83
C VAL A 209 21.15 -3.49 1.24
N TYR A 210 20.21 -4.32 1.70
CA TYR A 210 18.80 -4.25 1.29
C TYR A 210 18.22 -2.86 1.53
N LYS A 211 18.44 -2.24 2.69
CA LYS A 211 17.98 -0.88 2.99
C LYS A 211 18.52 0.13 1.98
N LYS A 212 19.81 0.08 1.65
CA LYS A 212 20.41 0.98 0.65
C LYS A 212 19.78 0.77 -0.73
N TRP A 213 19.65 -0.47 -1.19
CA TRP A 213 19.09 -0.77 -2.52
C TRP A 213 17.57 -0.72 -2.56
N TYR A 214 16.89 -0.61 -1.42
CA TYR A 214 15.46 -0.33 -1.38
C TYR A 214 15.13 1.04 -1.99
N ALA A 215 16.08 1.98 -1.98
CA ALA A 215 15.99 3.30 -2.61
C ALA A 215 16.03 3.25 -4.16
N LEU A 216 16.27 2.08 -4.79
CA LEU A 216 16.24 1.93 -6.25
C LEU A 216 14.94 2.48 -6.84
N PRO A 217 15.02 3.34 -7.86
CA PRO A 217 13.88 4.03 -8.45
C PRO A 217 12.79 3.07 -8.94
N ARG A 218 11.54 3.42 -8.68
CA ARG A 218 10.35 2.68 -9.12
C ARG A 218 9.23 3.65 -9.48
N ALA A 219 8.40 3.27 -10.43
CA ALA A 219 7.32 4.12 -10.95
C ALA A 219 6.23 4.51 -9.93
N LEU A 220 6.27 3.94 -8.71
CA LEU A 220 5.42 4.34 -7.58
C LEU A 220 5.94 5.59 -6.86
N LYS A 221 7.26 5.85 -6.92
CA LYS A 221 7.93 6.86 -6.09
C LYS A 221 8.96 7.70 -6.84
N ASP A 222 9.21 7.43 -8.11
CA ASP A 222 10.19 8.16 -8.90
C ASP A 222 9.58 8.64 -10.22
N TYR A 223 9.75 9.93 -10.48
CA TYR A 223 9.25 10.65 -11.64
C TYR A 223 9.77 10.06 -12.96
N ASP A 224 11.08 9.81 -13.07
CA ASP A 224 11.67 9.28 -14.30
C ASP A 224 11.25 7.84 -14.57
N ALA A 225 11.19 7.02 -13.51
CA ALA A 225 10.68 5.65 -13.60
C ALA A 225 9.20 5.62 -14.00
N PHE A 226 8.38 6.59 -13.55
CA PHE A 226 7.00 6.73 -13.99
C PHE A 226 6.96 7.00 -15.51
N ILE A 227 7.65 7.99 -16.00
CA ILE A 227 7.68 8.36 -17.43
C ILE A 227 8.13 7.16 -18.28
N VAL A 228 9.25 6.53 -17.92
CA VAL A 228 9.80 5.38 -18.68
C VAL A 228 8.80 4.23 -18.73
N LYS A 229 8.14 3.92 -17.63
CA LYS A 229 7.17 2.85 -17.55
C LYS A 229 5.90 3.16 -18.33
N TYR A 230 5.30 4.33 -18.07
CA TYR A 230 3.95 4.65 -18.56
C TYR A 230 3.90 5.26 -19.95
N SER A 231 5.02 5.67 -20.55
CA SER A 231 5.07 6.09 -21.96
C SER A 231 4.55 5.06 -22.98
N LYS A 232 4.47 3.79 -22.56
CA LYS A 232 3.95 2.68 -23.40
C LYS A 232 2.44 2.46 -23.25
N PHE A 233 1.78 3.19 -22.34
CA PHE A 233 0.38 2.99 -21.99
C PHE A 233 -0.52 3.97 -22.74
N SER A 234 -1.79 3.61 -22.88
CA SER A 234 -2.76 4.49 -23.53
C SER A 234 -2.99 5.76 -22.72
N HIS A 235 -3.47 6.81 -23.40
CA HIS A 235 -3.89 8.05 -22.76
C HIS A 235 -4.79 7.84 -21.54
N ASN A 236 -5.80 6.97 -21.67
CA ASN A 236 -6.73 6.68 -20.61
C ASN A 236 -6.10 5.94 -19.43
N ASP A 237 -5.18 5.01 -19.69
CA ASP A 237 -4.50 4.27 -18.63
C ASP A 237 -3.60 5.21 -17.81
N ILE A 238 -2.92 6.13 -18.47
CA ILE A 238 -2.09 7.16 -17.82
C ILE A 238 -2.98 8.07 -16.98
N ALA A 239 -4.08 8.57 -17.55
CA ALA A 239 -5.03 9.44 -16.86
C ALA A 239 -5.62 8.78 -15.59
N GLN A 240 -6.01 7.51 -15.69
CA GLN A 240 -6.50 6.74 -14.54
C GLN A 240 -5.40 6.50 -13.51
N ARG A 241 -4.17 6.24 -13.96
CA ARG A 241 -3.01 6.00 -13.09
C ARG A 241 -2.73 7.18 -12.16
N LEU A 242 -2.96 8.41 -12.59
CA LEU A 242 -2.77 9.62 -11.76
C LEU A 242 -3.66 9.63 -10.51
N LEU A 243 -4.82 8.96 -10.54
CA LEU A 243 -5.72 8.88 -9.39
C LEU A 243 -5.79 7.51 -8.73
N ASN A 244 -5.38 6.45 -9.42
CA ASN A 244 -5.56 5.09 -8.90
C ASN A 244 -4.78 4.86 -7.59
N MET A 245 -3.65 5.53 -7.42
CA MET A 245 -2.83 5.42 -6.21
C MET A 245 -3.43 6.19 -5.02
N ALA A 246 -4.39 7.07 -5.27
CA ALA A 246 -5.18 7.77 -4.26
C ALA A 246 -6.38 6.94 -3.76
N ALA A 247 -6.62 5.77 -4.34
CA ALA A 247 -7.67 4.86 -3.88
C ALA A 247 -7.47 4.49 -2.42
N ALA A 248 -8.57 4.45 -1.67
CA ALA A 248 -8.57 3.81 -0.37
C ALA A 248 -8.34 2.31 -0.52
N SER A 249 -7.48 1.77 0.32
CA SER A 249 -7.16 0.35 0.42
C SER A 249 -7.18 -0.10 1.86
N VAL A 250 -7.63 -1.32 2.12
CA VAL A 250 -7.52 -1.94 3.45
C VAL A 250 -6.15 -2.59 3.57
N GLU A 251 -5.43 -2.19 4.60
CA GLU A 251 -4.07 -2.65 4.89
C GLU A 251 -4.02 -3.36 6.24
N HIS A 252 -3.18 -4.39 6.36
CA HIS A 252 -2.89 -5.04 7.63
C HIS A 252 -1.80 -4.29 8.39
N ILE A 253 -2.07 -3.90 9.64
CA ILE A 253 -1.05 -3.36 10.54
C ILE A 253 0.07 -4.40 10.71
N LYS A 254 -0.31 -5.62 11.11
CA LYS A 254 0.57 -6.78 11.17
C LYS A 254 0.34 -7.62 9.92
N PRO A 255 1.34 -7.80 9.05
CA PRO A 255 1.21 -8.57 7.83
C PRO A 255 0.76 -10.02 8.07
N TYR A 256 0.06 -10.59 7.11
CA TYR A 256 -0.32 -12.00 7.17
C TYR A 256 0.89 -12.93 7.26
N ALA A 257 1.97 -12.60 6.56
CA ALA A 257 3.26 -13.31 6.62
C ALA A 257 3.85 -13.38 8.04
N ASP A 258 3.58 -12.37 8.88
CA ASP A 258 4.00 -12.32 10.30
C ASP A 258 2.94 -12.90 11.26
N GLY A 259 1.92 -13.59 10.73
CA GLY A 259 0.83 -14.18 11.51
C GLY A 259 -0.25 -13.17 11.91
N GLY A 260 -0.36 -12.04 11.21
CA GLY A 260 -1.48 -11.12 11.35
C GLY A 260 -2.79 -11.76 10.89
N LYS A 261 -3.89 -11.48 11.60
CA LYS A 261 -5.20 -12.05 11.31
C LYS A 261 -6.03 -11.10 10.45
N ASP A 262 -6.97 -11.71 9.73
CA ASP A 262 -8.02 -11.00 9.00
C ASP A 262 -9.12 -10.59 9.95
N CYS A 263 -8.90 -9.50 10.66
CA CYS A 263 -9.87 -8.97 11.62
C CYS A 263 -9.81 -7.42 11.66
N LEU A 264 -10.92 -6.82 12.07
CA LEU A 264 -11.08 -5.37 12.12
C LEU A 264 -10.02 -4.67 12.98
N ALA A 265 -9.51 -5.34 14.02
CA ALA A 265 -8.46 -4.82 14.89
C ALA A 265 -7.07 -4.76 14.21
N ASN A 266 -6.88 -5.51 13.11
CA ASN A 266 -5.64 -5.51 12.33
C ASN A 266 -5.76 -4.71 11.02
N TYR A 267 -6.93 -4.12 10.73
CA TYR A 267 -7.17 -3.37 9.51
C TYR A 267 -7.07 -1.87 9.71
N VAL A 268 -6.44 -1.20 8.77
CA VAL A 268 -6.47 0.25 8.63
C VAL A 268 -6.76 0.63 7.17
N LEU A 269 -7.33 1.82 6.98
CA LEU A 269 -7.48 2.39 5.64
C LEU A 269 -6.22 3.19 5.28
N THR A 270 -5.63 2.86 4.14
CA THR A 270 -4.48 3.57 3.60
C THR A 270 -4.72 3.95 2.15
N LEU A 271 -3.90 4.86 1.63
CA LEU A 271 -3.79 5.04 0.18
C LEU A 271 -3.25 3.75 -0.46
N MET A 272 -3.73 3.44 -1.65
CA MET A 272 -3.27 2.30 -2.45
C MET A 272 -1.74 2.28 -2.62
N ILE A 273 -1.14 3.45 -2.80
CA ILE A 273 0.33 3.57 -2.92
C ILE A 273 1.04 2.99 -1.71
N HIS A 274 0.56 3.25 -0.50
CA HIS A 274 1.20 2.74 0.72
C HIS A 274 1.01 1.24 0.90
N ASN A 275 -0.16 0.72 0.56
CA ASN A 275 -0.43 -0.71 0.60
C ASN A 275 0.48 -1.48 -0.39
N LEU A 276 0.58 -1.00 -1.64
CA LEU A 276 1.46 -1.60 -2.65
C LEU A 276 2.95 -1.45 -2.30
N ASP A 277 3.32 -0.35 -1.67
CA ASP A 277 4.70 -0.08 -1.30
C ASP A 277 5.16 -0.91 -0.12
N LYS A 278 4.31 -1.06 0.89
CA LYS A 278 4.58 -1.88 2.06
C LYS A 278 4.57 -3.37 1.71
N GLY A 279 3.60 -3.86 0.95
CA GLY A 279 3.44 -5.28 0.68
C GLY A 279 3.42 -6.11 1.97
N ASP A 280 4.21 -7.18 2.02
CA ASP A 280 4.31 -8.07 3.17
C ASP A 280 5.34 -7.61 4.23
N MET A 281 5.91 -6.41 4.07
CA MET A 281 6.87 -5.85 5.03
C MET A 281 6.20 -5.55 6.35
N ASN A 282 6.87 -5.85 7.46
CA ASN A 282 6.39 -5.41 8.76
C ASN A 282 6.43 -3.88 8.86
N LEU A 283 5.64 -3.34 9.77
CA LEU A 283 5.42 -1.91 9.80
C LEU A 283 6.64 -1.12 10.32
N ALA A 284 7.49 -1.74 11.16
CA ALA A 284 8.70 -1.08 11.68
C ALA A 284 9.72 -0.90 10.55
N ASP A 285 9.94 -1.92 9.74
CA ASP A 285 10.84 -1.86 8.59
C ASP A 285 10.28 -0.88 7.54
N TYR A 286 8.95 -0.89 7.32
CA TYR A 286 8.32 0.03 6.39
C TYR A 286 8.46 1.49 6.83
N ASP A 287 8.27 1.81 8.11
CA ASP A 287 8.45 3.14 8.68
C ASP A 287 9.92 3.59 8.61
N GLU A 288 10.88 2.69 8.87
CA GLU A 288 12.30 3.00 8.76
C GLU A 288 12.71 3.34 7.32
N LEU A 289 12.20 2.58 6.35
CA LEU A 289 12.49 2.78 4.92
C LEU A 289 11.71 3.95 4.29
N ASN A 290 10.73 4.52 4.97
CA ASN A 290 9.84 5.57 4.49
C ASN A 290 9.63 6.64 5.57
N SER A 291 10.70 7.15 6.13
CA SER A 291 10.69 8.12 7.24
C SER A 291 9.94 9.43 6.93
N ASP A 292 9.77 9.76 5.66
CA ASP A 292 9.01 10.91 5.16
C ASP A 292 7.49 10.80 5.43
N ILE A 293 6.97 9.58 5.68
CA ILE A 293 5.54 9.34 5.88
C ILE A 293 5.11 9.56 7.34
N GLU A 294 6.02 9.56 8.31
CA GLU A 294 5.76 9.73 9.74
C GLU A 294 4.71 8.74 10.31
N ILE A 295 4.77 7.47 9.96
CA ILE A 295 3.76 6.47 10.32
C ILE A 295 3.55 6.40 11.84
N LYS A 296 4.64 6.43 12.63
CA LYS A 296 4.61 6.43 14.11
C LYS A 296 3.77 7.55 14.69
N LYS A 297 3.72 8.70 14.02
CA LYS A 297 2.93 9.87 14.44
C LYS A 297 1.51 9.81 13.92
N ASN A 298 1.31 9.29 12.71
CA ASN A 298 0.06 9.36 11.98
C ASN A 298 -0.92 8.25 12.35
N LEU A 299 -0.42 7.03 12.56
CA LEU A 299 -1.28 5.89 12.86
C LEU A 299 -2.01 6.00 14.21
N PRO A 300 -1.39 6.48 15.32
CA PRO A 300 -2.14 6.76 16.54
C PRO A 300 -3.29 7.75 16.33
N LYS A 301 -3.07 8.81 15.54
CA LYS A 301 -4.13 9.78 15.19
C LYS A 301 -5.27 9.14 14.39
N TYR A 302 -4.94 8.24 13.46
CA TYR A 302 -5.96 7.48 12.75
C TYR A 302 -6.82 6.64 13.70
N ILE A 303 -6.20 5.96 14.66
CA ILE A 303 -6.93 5.17 15.66
C ILE A 303 -7.81 6.11 16.55
N ASP A 304 -7.35 7.31 16.84
CA ASP A 304 -8.15 8.31 17.58
C ASP A 304 -9.36 8.79 16.79
N ASP A 305 -9.22 8.99 15.47
CA ASP A 305 -10.34 9.32 14.60
C ASP A 305 -11.37 8.18 14.56
N VAL A 306 -10.91 6.93 14.41
CA VAL A 306 -11.80 5.75 14.48
C VAL A 306 -12.48 5.66 15.83
N CYS A 307 -11.77 5.94 16.93
CA CYS A 307 -12.35 6.00 18.27
C CYS A 307 -13.42 7.10 18.40
N SER A 308 -13.23 8.24 17.74
CA SER A 308 -14.23 9.31 17.68
C SER A 308 -15.48 8.86 16.92
N GLU A 309 -15.31 8.19 15.77
CA GLU A 309 -16.43 7.62 14.99
C GLU A 309 -17.22 6.56 15.78
N ILE A 310 -16.55 5.75 16.59
CA ILE A 310 -17.21 4.78 17.48
C ILE A 310 -18.10 5.52 18.49
N LYS A 311 -17.61 6.61 19.09
CA LYS A 311 -18.39 7.41 20.06
C LYS A 311 -19.63 8.03 19.45
N HIS A 312 -19.57 8.45 18.19
CA HIS A 312 -20.69 9.05 17.48
C HIS A 312 -21.70 8.03 16.92
N GLY A 313 -21.36 6.74 16.96
CA GLY A 313 -22.25 5.66 16.50
C GLY A 313 -22.45 5.56 14.98
N ASN A 314 -21.69 6.32 14.20
CA ASN A 314 -21.92 6.51 12.77
C ASN A 314 -21.00 5.69 11.85
N SER A 315 -20.20 4.77 12.37
CA SER A 315 -19.23 4.03 11.58
C SER A 315 -19.42 2.52 11.67
N TYR A 316 -18.84 1.79 10.72
CA TYR A 316 -18.79 0.33 10.75
C TYR A 316 -18.09 -0.17 12.02
N PHE A 317 -17.06 0.53 12.50
CA PHE A 317 -16.41 0.22 13.76
C PHE A 317 -17.40 0.28 14.95
N ALA A 318 -18.35 1.21 14.94
CA ALA A 318 -19.35 1.34 16.01
C ALA A 318 -20.32 0.15 16.09
N GLN A 319 -20.46 -0.63 15.02
CA GLN A 319 -21.25 -1.88 15.02
C GLN A 319 -20.52 -3.03 15.74
N HIS A 320 -19.19 -2.99 15.82
CA HIS A 320 -18.35 -4.03 16.40
C HIS A 320 -17.75 -3.65 17.76
N TYR A 321 -17.61 -2.35 18.06
CA TYR A 321 -17.01 -1.83 19.28
C TYR A 321 -17.96 -0.88 19.99
N THR A 322 -18.40 -1.26 21.19
CA THR A 322 -19.22 -0.38 22.04
C THR A 322 -18.39 0.76 22.63
N TYR A 323 -17.12 0.50 22.92
CA TYR A 323 -16.22 1.46 23.54
C TYR A 323 -14.90 1.59 22.76
N PRO A 324 -14.39 2.82 22.57
CA PRO A 324 -13.08 3.06 21.95
C PRO A 324 -11.92 2.30 22.59
N ALA A 325 -11.97 2.10 23.92
CA ALA A 325 -10.96 1.37 24.66
C ALA A 325 -10.89 -0.13 24.25
N ASP A 326 -11.99 -0.71 23.76
CA ASP A 326 -12.02 -2.08 23.30
C ASP A 326 -11.30 -2.23 21.97
N LEU A 327 -11.49 -1.28 21.04
CA LEU A 327 -10.72 -1.23 19.78
C LEU A 327 -9.22 -1.15 20.08
N ARG A 328 -8.79 -0.18 20.90
CA ARG A 328 -7.36 0.01 21.22
C ARG A 328 -6.74 -1.23 21.84
N ARG A 329 -7.43 -1.89 22.80
CA ARG A 329 -6.96 -3.15 23.39
C ARG A 329 -6.82 -4.27 22.36
N ASN A 330 -7.79 -4.40 21.47
CA ASN A 330 -7.77 -5.44 20.45
C ASN A 330 -6.68 -5.18 19.40
N VAL A 331 -6.44 -3.92 18.99
CA VAL A 331 -5.33 -3.55 18.12
C VAL A 331 -3.99 -3.93 18.76
N ILE A 332 -3.77 -3.59 20.03
CA ILE A 332 -2.53 -3.96 20.75
C ILE A 332 -2.38 -5.48 20.86
N ALA A 333 -3.46 -6.17 21.21
CA ALA A 333 -3.44 -7.64 21.38
C ALA A 333 -3.14 -8.35 20.07
N GLU A 334 -3.70 -7.90 18.96
CA GLU A 334 -3.53 -8.54 17.66
C GLU A 334 -2.18 -8.19 17.02
N THR A 335 -1.75 -6.94 17.12
CA THR A 335 -0.56 -6.45 16.41
C THR A 335 0.72 -6.46 17.26
N GLY A 336 0.62 -6.59 18.58
CA GLY A 336 1.75 -6.48 19.51
C GLY A 336 2.25 -5.03 19.70
N TRP A 337 1.56 -4.05 19.22
CA TRP A 337 2.01 -2.66 19.00
C TRP A 337 1.94 -1.77 20.25
N LYS A 338 2.64 -2.16 21.30
CA LYS A 338 2.77 -1.31 22.51
C LYS A 338 3.65 -0.09 22.29
N SER A 339 4.67 -0.21 21.43
CA SER A 339 5.65 0.88 21.22
C SER A 339 5.11 2.05 20.39
N PHE A 340 4.03 1.86 19.63
CA PHE A 340 3.43 2.89 18.81
C PHE A 340 2.23 3.61 19.44
N MET A 341 1.82 3.18 20.63
CA MET A 341 0.76 3.84 21.43
C MET A 341 1.27 4.12 22.84
N PRO A 342 2.23 5.05 23.01
CA PRO A 342 2.87 5.30 24.29
C PRO A 342 1.90 5.80 25.38
N GLU A 343 0.72 6.26 25.05
CA GLU A 343 -0.22 6.92 25.99
C GLU A 343 -1.39 6.05 26.46
N LEU A 344 -1.46 4.78 26.07
CA LEU A 344 -2.40 3.86 26.68
C LEU A 344 -1.92 3.50 28.09
N ASN A 345 -2.23 4.37 29.04
CA ASN A 345 -1.98 4.13 30.46
C ASN A 345 -2.82 2.92 30.89
N ILE A 346 -2.17 1.76 31.00
CA ILE A 346 -2.80 0.46 31.31
C ILE A 346 -3.58 0.54 32.64
N SER A 347 -3.24 1.47 33.53
CA SER A 347 -3.96 1.73 34.78
C SER A 347 -5.38 2.25 34.56
N GLN A 348 -5.67 2.96 33.47
CA GLN A 348 -7.03 3.39 33.12
C GLN A 348 -7.89 2.24 32.55
N LEU A 349 -7.26 1.19 32.01
CA LEU A 349 -7.96 0.02 31.46
C LEU A 349 -8.43 -0.93 32.57
N SER A 350 -7.73 -1.00 33.71
CA SER A 350 -8.09 -1.86 34.84
C SER A 350 -9.29 -1.36 35.64
N GLY A 351 -9.55 -0.06 35.64
CA GLY A 351 -10.73 0.55 36.30
C GLY A 351 -12.06 0.11 35.70
N ASN A 352 -12.12 -0.03 34.39
CA ASN A 352 -13.35 -0.39 33.68
C ASN A 352 -13.69 -1.88 33.71
N GLN A 353 -12.71 -2.77 33.93
CA GLN A 353 -13.01 -4.20 34.09
C GLN A 353 -13.85 -4.51 35.34
N LYS A 354 -13.66 -3.76 36.44
CA LYS A 354 -14.47 -3.89 37.66
C LYS A 354 -15.93 -3.45 37.44
N GLN A 355 -16.14 -2.39 36.64
CA GLN A 355 -17.50 -1.94 36.32
C GLN A 355 -18.25 -2.92 35.40
N ILE A 356 -17.57 -3.47 34.39
CA ILE A 356 -18.17 -4.44 33.46
C ILE A 356 -18.51 -5.78 34.15
N GLN A 357 -17.66 -6.25 35.06
CA GLN A 357 -17.99 -7.44 35.88
C GLN A 357 -19.17 -7.19 36.80
N ASN A 358 -19.30 -6.00 37.36
CA ASN A 358 -20.42 -5.64 38.24
C ASN A 358 -21.73 -5.45 37.45
N SER A 359 -21.71 -4.91 36.24
CA SER A 359 -22.89 -4.82 35.37
C SER A 359 -23.37 -6.18 34.87
N ARG A 360 -22.44 -7.12 34.54
CA ARG A 360 -22.79 -8.50 34.18
C ARG A 360 -23.36 -9.30 35.36
N LYS A 361 -22.89 -9.05 36.58
CA LYS A 361 -23.47 -9.66 37.78
C LYS A 361 -24.88 -9.12 38.11
N GLY A 362 -25.15 -7.85 37.80
CA GLY A 362 -26.46 -7.22 37.91
C GLY A 362 -27.48 -7.80 36.90
N ALA A 363 -27.09 -7.95 35.66
CA ALA A 363 -27.96 -8.45 34.58
C ALA A 363 -28.38 -9.92 34.77
N ASN A 364 -27.53 -10.75 35.40
CA ASN A 364 -27.88 -12.12 35.72
C ASN A 364 -28.83 -12.29 36.92
N ARG A 365 -28.93 -11.29 37.80
CA ARG A 365 -29.90 -11.29 38.90
C ARG A 365 -31.35 -11.01 38.44
N TYR A 366 -31.55 -10.32 37.35
CA TYR A 366 -32.88 -10.03 36.81
C TYR A 366 -33.49 -11.17 36.00
N ARG A 367 -32.73 -12.19 35.60
CA ARG A 367 -33.22 -13.32 34.82
C ARG A 367 -33.77 -14.51 35.68
N TYR A 368 -33.60 -14.46 36.98
CA TYR A 368 -34.03 -15.58 37.87
C TYR A 368 -35.28 -15.32 38.69
N ASN A 369 -35.91 -14.14 38.58
CA ASN A 369 -37.10 -13.78 39.36
C ASN A 369 -38.41 -13.77 38.56
N HIS A 370 -38.45 -14.35 37.38
CA HIS A 370 -39.68 -14.58 36.64
C HIS A 370 -39.73 -16.04 36.16
N LYS A 371 -40.01 -16.93 37.13
CA LYS A 371 -40.62 -18.25 36.90
C LYS A 371 -41.69 -18.48 37.96
#